data_2b36b009899cce932f6487a7400d718c
#
_entry.id   2b36b009899cce932f6487a7400d718c
#
_cell.length_a   1.000
_cell.length_b   1.000
_cell.length_c   1.000
_cell.angle_alpha   90.00
_cell.angle_beta   90.00
_cell.angle_gamma   90.00
#
_symmetry.space_group_name_H-M   'P 1'
#
loop_
_entity.id
_entity.type
_entity.pdbx_description
1 polymer ?
#
loop_
_entity_poly.entity_id
_entity_poly.type
_entity_poly.pdbx_seq_one_letter_code
_entity_poly.pdbx_strand_id
1 'polypeptide(L)'
;MATETKLRQLAQGGCPVYYFYSSERYLVRQAVARAAKLLAEGEDEETTVLDGAAPEIEQLIMAAGTISFFGTRRVVLLPEVDPAAYSDKDLDELCATLASLENAVVVLGSVFEMERNKLKLGKRAQKLIAQCTKVGFSEELAKPKPYELKVMVMDRAKAQDTTLSEGTATALLERCGEDPFLLENEVDKLLSLIHI
;
A
#
# COMPACT_ATOMS: atom_id res chain seq x y z
N MET A 1 -9.68 4.91 -0.30
CA MET A 1 -8.67 4.22 0.53
C MET A 1 -9.37 3.45 1.63
N ALA A 2 -9.07 2.16 1.79
CA ALA A 2 -9.64 1.37 2.87
C ALA A 2 -9.35 2.05 4.20
N THR A 3 -10.38 2.18 5.02
CA THR A 3 -10.22 2.72 6.36
C THR A 3 -9.39 1.74 7.20
N GLU A 4 -8.65 2.25 8.15
CA GLU A 4 -7.88 1.42 9.10
C GLU A 4 -8.75 0.34 9.75
N THR A 5 -9.99 0.69 10.06
CA THR A 5 -10.99 -0.24 10.59
C THR A 5 -11.22 -1.44 9.66
N LYS A 6 -11.33 -1.20 8.35
CA LYS A 6 -11.51 -2.29 7.36
C LYS A 6 -10.28 -3.18 7.27
N LEU A 7 -9.08 -2.59 7.27
CA LEU A 7 -7.84 -3.37 7.26
C LEU A 7 -7.69 -4.22 8.53
N ARG A 8 -8.02 -3.69 9.70
CA ARG A 8 -8.04 -4.45 10.97
C ARG A 8 -9.05 -5.60 10.93
N GLN A 9 -10.25 -5.39 10.40
CA GLN A 9 -11.25 -6.46 10.25
C GLN A 9 -10.76 -7.57 9.31
N LEU A 10 -10.12 -7.21 8.19
CA LEU A 10 -9.54 -8.17 7.24
C LEU A 10 -8.40 -8.97 7.89
N ALA A 11 -7.53 -8.30 8.66
CA ALA A 11 -6.44 -8.96 9.39
C ALA A 11 -6.97 -9.94 10.43
N GLN A 12 -7.99 -9.55 11.21
CA GLN A 12 -8.67 -10.44 12.18
C GLN A 12 -9.38 -11.62 11.49
N GLY A 13 -9.93 -11.40 10.29
CA GLY A 13 -10.53 -12.44 9.45
C GLY A 13 -9.51 -13.38 8.79
N GLY A 14 -8.21 -13.16 9.01
CA GLY A 14 -7.15 -14.02 8.49
C GLY A 14 -6.87 -13.81 7.00
N CYS A 15 -7.21 -12.66 6.42
CA CYS A 15 -6.93 -12.34 5.02
C CYS A 15 -5.43 -12.54 4.69
N PRO A 16 -5.08 -13.41 3.72
CA PRO A 16 -3.68 -13.73 3.44
C PRO A 16 -3.02 -12.79 2.44
N VAL A 17 -3.79 -12.05 1.63
CA VAL A 17 -3.28 -11.22 0.54
C VAL A 17 -3.93 -9.83 0.56
N TYR A 18 -3.10 -8.79 0.48
CA TYR A 18 -3.53 -7.40 0.32
C TYR A 18 -2.85 -6.83 -0.93
N TYR A 19 -3.63 -6.29 -1.83
CA TYR A 19 -3.10 -5.71 -3.06
C TYR A 19 -3.62 -4.29 -3.26
N PHE A 20 -2.70 -3.34 -3.31
CA PHE A 20 -2.99 -1.92 -3.54
C PHE A 20 -2.42 -1.47 -4.87
N TYR A 21 -3.21 -0.77 -5.67
CA TYR A 21 -2.74 -0.28 -6.95
C TYR A 21 -3.32 1.10 -7.28
N SER A 22 -2.54 1.91 -8.00
CA SER A 22 -2.88 3.29 -8.34
C SER A 22 -2.07 3.78 -9.54
N SER A 23 -2.38 4.99 -10.03
CA SER A 23 -1.45 5.78 -10.85
C SER A 23 -0.41 6.53 -10.01
N GLU A 24 -0.67 6.71 -8.73
CA GLU A 24 0.14 7.50 -7.82
C GLU A 24 1.00 6.60 -6.93
N ARG A 25 2.31 6.55 -7.22
CA ARG A 25 3.28 5.73 -6.47
C ARG A 25 3.24 6.00 -4.95
N TYR A 26 3.09 7.25 -4.57
CA TYR A 26 3.01 7.65 -3.17
C TYR A 26 1.84 6.98 -2.44
N LEU A 27 0.65 6.94 -3.04
CA LEU A 27 -0.53 6.31 -2.43
C LEU A 27 -0.32 4.80 -2.24
N VAL A 28 0.29 4.15 -3.22
CA VAL A 28 0.60 2.71 -3.15
C VAL A 28 1.58 2.44 -2.01
N ARG A 29 2.70 3.17 -1.95
CA ARG A 29 3.70 3.01 -0.88
C ARG A 29 3.10 3.26 0.50
N GLN A 30 2.28 4.30 0.64
CA GLN A 30 1.62 4.63 1.91
C GLN A 30 0.63 3.52 2.33
N ALA A 31 -0.16 2.98 1.39
CA ALA A 31 -1.10 1.90 1.67
C ALA A 31 -0.38 0.61 2.07
N VAL A 32 0.69 0.24 1.35
CA VAL A 32 1.52 -0.92 1.68
C VAL A 32 2.16 -0.76 3.06
N ALA A 33 2.75 0.40 3.35
CA ALA A 33 3.38 0.67 4.65
C ALA A 33 2.36 0.64 5.81
N ARG A 34 1.16 1.20 5.59
CA ARG A 34 0.07 1.17 6.58
C ARG A 34 -0.40 -0.26 6.84
N ALA A 35 -0.62 -1.04 5.78
CA ALA A 35 -1.01 -2.44 5.91
C ALA A 35 0.08 -3.25 6.63
N ALA A 36 1.35 -3.07 6.26
CA ALA A 36 2.48 -3.70 6.93
C ALA A 36 2.50 -3.39 8.43
N LYS A 37 2.36 -2.11 8.81
CA LYS A 37 2.34 -1.70 10.22
C LYS A 37 1.20 -2.35 10.99
N LEU A 38 -0.02 -2.40 10.41
CA LEU A 38 -1.19 -3.01 11.04
C LEU A 38 -1.05 -4.53 11.19
N LEU A 39 -0.40 -5.17 10.22
CA LEU A 39 -0.19 -6.62 10.23
C LEU A 39 0.96 -7.03 11.16
N ALA A 40 1.91 -6.13 11.41
CA ALA A 40 3.04 -6.32 12.34
C ALA A 40 2.75 -5.79 13.76
N GLU A 41 1.51 -5.48 14.14
CA GLU A 41 1.12 -5.04 15.50
C GLU A 41 1.09 -6.20 16.51
N GLY A 42 1.80 -7.30 16.27
CA GLY A 42 2.06 -8.39 17.22
C GLY A 42 3.55 -8.46 17.57
N GLU A 43 3.89 -8.80 18.80
CA GLU A 43 5.28 -8.97 19.22
C GLU A 43 5.98 -10.02 18.34
N ASP A 44 7.14 -9.66 17.75
CA ASP A 44 8.02 -10.52 16.94
C ASP A 44 7.57 -10.88 15.51
N GLU A 45 6.73 -10.11 14.85
CA GLU A 45 6.44 -10.34 13.42
C GLU A 45 7.60 -9.86 12.53
N GLU A 46 8.30 -10.81 11.91
CA GLU A 46 9.39 -10.56 10.99
C GLU A 46 8.84 -10.15 9.62
N THR A 47 9.03 -8.88 9.25
CA THR A 47 8.63 -8.36 7.95
C THR A 47 9.76 -8.53 6.95
N THR A 48 9.51 -9.25 5.85
CA THR A 48 10.43 -9.41 4.73
C THR A 48 10.00 -8.54 3.57
N VAL A 49 10.90 -7.74 3.02
CA VAL A 49 10.65 -6.91 1.84
C VAL A 49 11.34 -7.54 0.64
N LEU A 50 10.59 -7.79 -0.43
CA LEU A 50 11.09 -8.24 -1.72
C LEU A 50 10.94 -7.09 -2.71
N ASP A 51 12.06 -6.42 -2.98
CA ASP A 51 12.10 -5.27 -3.87
C ASP A 51 12.22 -5.68 -5.34
N GLY A 52 11.74 -4.81 -6.22
CA GLY A 52 11.85 -4.96 -7.66
C GLY A 52 10.50 -5.06 -8.37
N ALA A 53 10.52 -4.87 -9.68
CA ALA A 53 9.31 -4.92 -10.51
C ALA A 53 8.78 -6.37 -10.69
N ALA A 54 9.65 -7.35 -10.65
CA ALA A 54 9.31 -8.78 -10.72
C ALA A 54 10.22 -9.58 -9.79
N PRO A 55 10.00 -9.53 -8.46
CA PRO A 55 10.72 -10.39 -7.52
C PRO A 55 10.62 -11.87 -7.89
N GLU A 56 11.70 -12.62 -7.66
CA GLU A 56 11.71 -14.06 -7.93
C GLU A 56 10.70 -14.81 -7.06
N ILE A 57 9.95 -15.71 -7.67
CA ILE A 57 8.87 -16.44 -6.98
C ILE A 57 9.44 -17.34 -5.89
N GLU A 58 10.62 -17.92 -6.11
CA GLU A 58 11.34 -18.72 -5.13
C GLU A 58 11.64 -17.93 -3.85
N GLN A 59 12.00 -16.64 -3.98
CA GLN A 59 12.21 -15.77 -2.81
C GLN A 59 10.91 -15.54 -2.03
N LEU A 60 9.79 -15.36 -2.74
CA LEU A 60 8.48 -15.26 -2.10
C LEU A 60 8.11 -16.57 -1.37
N ILE A 61 8.31 -17.72 -2.03
CA ILE A 61 8.03 -19.03 -1.43
C ILE A 61 8.89 -19.24 -0.18
N MET A 62 10.17 -18.91 -0.24
CA MET A 62 11.08 -19.01 0.91
C MET A 62 10.66 -18.07 2.04
N ALA A 63 10.35 -16.82 1.74
CA ALA A 63 9.93 -15.83 2.73
C ALA A 63 8.59 -16.21 3.39
N ALA A 64 7.64 -16.71 2.60
CA ALA A 64 6.32 -17.12 3.08
C ALA A 64 6.33 -18.51 3.77
N GLY A 65 7.20 -19.43 3.30
CA GLY A 65 7.25 -20.84 3.77
C GLY A 65 8.09 -21.05 5.03
N THR A 66 8.89 -20.07 5.46
CA THR A 66 9.69 -20.21 6.68
C THR A 66 8.77 -20.21 7.90
N ILE A 67 8.71 -21.32 8.62
CA ILE A 67 7.91 -21.42 9.84
C ILE A 67 8.54 -20.52 10.90
N SER A 68 7.77 -19.59 11.44
CA SER A 68 8.20 -18.82 12.61
C SER A 68 8.34 -19.76 13.80
N PHE A 69 9.45 -19.68 14.51
CA PHE A 69 9.70 -20.50 15.71
C PHE A 69 8.66 -20.24 16.82
N PHE A 70 8.01 -19.08 16.79
CA PHE A 70 6.99 -18.66 17.74
C PHE A 70 5.55 -18.81 17.23
N GLY A 71 5.34 -19.42 16.06
CA GLY A 71 3.99 -19.60 15.49
C GLY A 71 3.34 -18.30 14.99
N THR A 72 4.10 -17.20 14.84
CA THR A 72 3.62 -15.91 14.33
C THR A 72 3.50 -15.94 12.81
N ARG A 73 2.52 -15.22 12.26
CA ARG A 73 2.36 -15.05 10.82
C ARG A 73 3.49 -14.17 10.27
N ARG A 74 4.08 -14.56 9.14
CA ARG A 74 5.06 -13.73 8.45
C ARG A 74 4.39 -12.73 7.53
N VAL A 75 4.93 -11.51 7.51
CA VAL A 75 4.49 -10.46 6.61
C VAL A 75 5.52 -10.29 5.51
N VAL A 76 5.13 -10.54 4.26
CA VAL A 76 5.98 -10.36 3.09
C VAL A 76 5.46 -9.19 2.26
N LEU A 77 6.32 -8.22 1.98
CA LEU A 77 5.98 -7.01 1.24
C LEU A 77 6.59 -7.08 -0.16
N LEU A 78 5.77 -6.83 -1.17
CA LEU A 78 6.17 -6.60 -2.57
C LEU A 78 5.67 -5.20 -2.97
N PRO A 79 6.40 -4.13 -2.62
CA PRO A 79 5.85 -2.76 -2.65
C PRO A 79 5.66 -2.19 -4.05
N GLU A 80 6.37 -2.71 -5.07
CA GLU A 80 6.40 -2.14 -6.42
C GLU A 80 6.39 -3.22 -7.52
N VAL A 81 5.43 -4.14 -7.45
CA VAL A 81 5.29 -5.19 -8.47
C VAL A 81 4.74 -4.61 -9.78
N ASP A 82 5.41 -4.91 -10.89
CA ASP A 82 4.88 -4.70 -12.23
C ASP A 82 4.46 -6.04 -12.86
N PRO A 83 3.15 -6.31 -12.97
CA PRO A 83 2.70 -7.55 -13.60
C PRO A 83 3.16 -7.73 -15.05
N ALA A 84 3.51 -6.64 -15.76
CA ALA A 84 4.01 -6.72 -17.13
C ALA A 84 5.47 -7.22 -17.21
N ALA A 85 6.23 -7.08 -16.13
CA ALA A 85 7.61 -7.53 -16.06
C ALA A 85 7.75 -9.06 -15.90
N TYR A 86 6.68 -9.76 -15.46
CA TYR A 86 6.66 -11.21 -15.38
C TYR A 86 6.39 -11.86 -16.74
N SER A 87 6.95 -13.05 -16.97
CA SER A 87 6.45 -13.94 -18.02
C SER A 87 5.06 -14.46 -17.66
N ASP A 88 4.31 -15.01 -18.63
CA ASP A 88 2.99 -15.60 -18.33
C ASP A 88 3.10 -16.77 -17.36
N LYS A 89 4.17 -17.58 -17.48
CA LYS A 89 4.46 -18.70 -16.59
C LYS A 89 4.73 -18.23 -15.15
N ASP A 90 5.60 -17.24 -14.98
CA ASP A 90 5.98 -16.75 -13.65
C ASP A 90 4.80 -16.04 -12.97
N LEU A 91 3.98 -15.33 -13.76
CA LEU A 91 2.75 -14.73 -13.24
C LEU A 91 1.74 -15.79 -12.79
N ASP A 92 1.63 -16.92 -13.51
CA ASP A 92 0.80 -18.06 -13.11
C ASP A 92 1.30 -18.66 -11.80
N GLU A 93 2.61 -18.81 -11.67
CA GLU A 93 3.24 -19.32 -10.47
C GLU A 93 3.09 -18.37 -9.29
N LEU A 94 3.23 -17.04 -9.49
CA LEU A 94 2.89 -16.03 -8.49
C LEU A 94 1.45 -16.18 -8.02
N CYS A 95 0.50 -16.24 -8.96
CA CYS A 95 -0.91 -16.41 -8.64
C CYS A 95 -1.21 -17.70 -7.86
N ALA A 96 -0.54 -18.80 -8.20
CA ALA A 96 -0.67 -20.08 -7.50
C ALA A 96 -0.07 -19.98 -6.07
N THR A 97 1.09 -19.38 -5.92
CA THR A 97 1.73 -19.14 -4.62
C THR A 97 0.84 -18.30 -3.69
N LEU A 98 0.26 -17.20 -4.21
CA LEU A 98 -0.67 -16.37 -3.44
C LEU A 98 -1.94 -17.13 -3.02
N ALA A 99 -2.37 -18.14 -3.77
CA ALA A 99 -3.53 -18.97 -3.43
C ALA A 99 -3.23 -20.07 -2.40
N SER A 100 -1.97 -20.41 -2.20
CA SER A 100 -1.53 -21.48 -1.30
C SER A 100 -0.93 -20.99 0.03
N LEU A 101 -1.06 -19.69 0.33
CA LEU A 101 -0.53 -19.12 1.58
C LEU A 101 -1.30 -19.64 2.79
N GLU A 102 -0.59 -20.29 3.73
CA GLU A 102 -1.16 -20.81 4.97
C GLU A 102 -0.73 -19.98 6.20
N ASN A 103 0.56 -19.69 6.33
CA ASN A 103 1.16 -19.06 7.52
C ASN A 103 1.81 -17.70 7.24
N ALA A 104 1.55 -17.11 6.08
CA ALA A 104 2.08 -15.81 5.71
C ALA A 104 0.97 -14.87 5.24
N VAL A 105 1.26 -13.58 5.34
CA VAL A 105 0.46 -12.52 4.74
C VAL A 105 1.33 -11.79 3.72
N VAL A 106 0.81 -11.62 2.52
CA VAL A 106 1.52 -10.92 1.44
C VAL A 106 0.83 -9.61 1.14
N VAL A 107 1.60 -8.51 1.16
CA VAL A 107 1.12 -7.18 0.79
C VAL A 107 1.82 -6.74 -0.48
N LEU A 108 1.03 -6.53 -1.54
CA LEU A 108 1.52 -6.12 -2.85
C LEU A 108 1.14 -4.66 -3.16
N GLY A 109 2.00 -3.99 -3.90
CA GLY A 109 1.74 -2.68 -4.47
C GLY A 109 2.08 -2.65 -5.96
N SER A 110 1.26 -1.97 -6.77
CA SER A 110 1.53 -1.74 -8.20
C SER A 110 1.17 -0.33 -8.62
N VAL A 111 1.97 0.23 -9.53
CA VAL A 111 1.74 1.54 -10.11
C VAL A 111 1.45 1.38 -11.59
N PHE A 112 0.32 1.91 -12.06
CA PHE A 112 -0.10 1.83 -13.45
C PHE A 112 -0.23 3.21 -14.07
N GLU A 113 0.02 3.31 -15.36
CA GLU A 113 -0.22 4.54 -16.11
C GLU A 113 -1.71 4.86 -16.23
N MET A 114 -2.02 6.14 -16.34
CA MET A 114 -3.38 6.61 -16.66
C MET A 114 -3.55 6.74 -18.18
N GLU A 115 -4.65 6.22 -18.69
CA GLU A 115 -5.09 6.46 -20.06
C GLU A 115 -6.58 6.88 -20.05
N ARG A 116 -6.89 8.06 -20.58
CA ARG A 116 -8.28 8.59 -20.65
C ARG A 116 -9.01 8.57 -19.31
N ASN A 117 -8.35 9.02 -18.25
CA ASN A 117 -8.86 9.06 -16.87
C ASN A 117 -9.18 7.69 -16.24
N LYS A 118 -8.59 6.61 -16.77
CA LYS A 118 -8.66 5.25 -16.18
C LYS A 118 -7.27 4.64 -16.11
N LEU A 119 -7.07 3.73 -15.18
CA LEU A 119 -5.83 2.95 -15.13
C LEU A 119 -5.72 2.07 -16.38
N LYS A 120 -4.55 2.13 -17.02
CA LYS A 120 -4.19 1.27 -18.15
C LYS A 120 -3.80 -0.11 -17.63
N LEU A 121 -4.78 -0.98 -17.48
CA LEU A 121 -4.58 -2.32 -16.96
C LEU A 121 -4.42 -3.32 -18.14
N GLY A 122 -3.19 -3.78 -18.34
CA GLY A 122 -2.91 -4.88 -19.27
C GLY A 122 -3.50 -6.21 -18.78
N LYS A 123 -3.53 -7.23 -19.64
CA LYS A 123 -4.10 -8.56 -19.30
C LYS A 123 -3.46 -9.18 -18.05
N ARG A 124 -2.15 -9.05 -17.88
CA ARG A 124 -1.42 -9.56 -16.72
C ARG A 124 -1.80 -8.84 -15.43
N ALA A 125 -1.96 -7.51 -15.48
CA ALA A 125 -2.44 -6.72 -14.34
C ALA A 125 -3.86 -7.14 -13.94
N GLN A 126 -4.77 -7.27 -14.91
CA GLN A 126 -6.14 -7.74 -14.64
C GLN A 126 -6.16 -9.13 -14.00
N LYS A 127 -5.29 -10.05 -14.47
CA LYS A 127 -5.15 -11.39 -13.93
C LYS A 127 -4.69 -11.38 -12.47
N LEU A 128 -3.65 -10.59 -12.15
CA LEU A 128 -3.15 -10.46 -10.77
C LEU A 128 -4.20 -9.83 -9.85
N ILE A 129 -4.87 -8.75 -10.30
CA ILE A 129 -5.96 -8.11 -9.55
C ILE A 129 -7.08 -9.12 -9.24
N ALA A 130 -7.53 -9.86 -10.26
CA ALA A 130 -8.59 -10.86 -10.09
C ALA A 130 -8.18 -11.96 -9.10
N GLN A 131 -6.94 -12.45 -9.17
CA GLN A 131 -6.43 -13.44 -8.25
C GLN A 131 -6.35 -12.90 -6.82
N CYS A 132 -5.76 -11.73 -6.61
CA CYS A 132 -5.66 -11.11 -5.29
C CYS A 132 -7.05 -10.83 -4.67
N THR A 133 -8.01 -10.41 -5.50
CA THR A 133 -9.41 -10.21 -5.05
C THR A 133 -10.06 -11.53 -4.63
N LYS A 134 -9.76 -12.62 -5.32
CA LYS A 134 -10.32 -13.96 -5.03
C LYS A 134 -9.80 -14.55 -3.75
N VAL A 135 -8.50 -14.42 -3.48
CA VAL A 135 -7.83 -15.04 -2.33
C VAL A 135 -7.67 -14.13 -1.13
N GLY A 136 -7.93 -12.83 -1.29
CA GLY A 136 -7.73 -11.85 -0.25
C GLY A 136 -8.48 -10.54 -0.54
N PHE A 137 -7.75 -9.44 -0.50
CA PHE A 137 -8.28 -8.09 -0.68
C PHE A 137 -7.47 -7.33 -1.73
N SER A 138 -8.16 -6.63 -2.63
CA SER A 138 -7.53 -5.68 -3.55
C SER A 138 -8.28 -4.34 -3.55
N GLU A 139 -7.54 -3.26 -3.72
CA GLU A 139 -8.09 -1.91 -3.76
C GLU A 139 -7.37 -1.04 -4.80
N GLU A 140 -8.16 -0.41 -5.67
CA GLU A 140 -7.72 0.70 -6.50
C GLU A 140 -7.70 1.98 -5.64
N LEU A 141 -6.54 2.59 -5.51
CA LEU A 141 -6.39 3.84 -4.78
C LEU A 141 -6.56 5.01 -5.76
N ALA A 142 -7.70 5.68 -5.67
CA ALA A 142 -7.98 6.86 -6.47
C ALA A 142 -7.13 8.05 -6.02
N LYS A 143 -6.73 8.90 -6.99
CA LYS A 143 -6.09 10.19 -6.68
C LYS A 143 -7.03 10.99 -5.78
N PRO A 144 -6.57 11.50 -4.64
CA PRO A 144 -7.41 12.28 -3.74
C PRO A 144 -7.85 13.57 -4.42
N LYS A 145 -9.07 13.97 -4.14
CA LYS A 145 -9.63 15.25 -4.60
C LYS A 145 -9.07 16.41 -3.77
N PRO A 146 -9.08 17.65 -4.29
CA PRO A 146 -8.54 18.80 -3.55
C PRO A 146 -9.07 18.96 -2.13
N TYR A 147 -10.37 18.68 -1.89
CA TYR A 147 -10.94 18.76 -0.56
C TYR A 147 -10.42 17.66 0.39
N GLU A 148 -10.14 16.45 -0.14
CA GLU A 148 -9.57 15.34 0.63
C GLU A 148 -8.12 15.63 1.01
N LEU A 149 -7.37 16.30 0.12
CA LEU A 149 -6.02 16.78 0.41
C LEU A 149 -6.03 17.86 1.52
N LYS A 150 -7.01 18.77 1.52
CA LYS A 150 -7.16 19.72 2.63
C LYS A 150 -7.40 19.02 3.95
N VAL A 151 -8.31 18.04 3.98
CA VAL A 151 -8.61 17.24 5.18
C VAL A 151 -7.34 16.52 5.64
N MET A 152 -6.60 15.88 4.72
CA MET A 152 -5.35 15.19 5.02
C MET A 152 -4.32 16.13 5.68
N VAL A 153 -4.12 17.33 5.14
CA VAL A 153 -3.21 18.36 5.69
C VAL A 153 -3.65 18.78 7.11
N MET A 154 -4.95 18.99 7.31
CA MET A 154 -5.49 19.39 8.61
C MET A 154 -5.39 18.26 9.65
N ASP A 155 -5.65 17.01 9.26
CA ASP A 155 -5.53 15.84 10.13
C ASP A 155 -4.06 15.55 10.48
N ARG A 156 -3.13 15.76 9.55
CA ARG A 156 -1.69 15.68 9.81
C ARG A 156 -1.26 16.66 10.90
N ALA A 157 -1.74 17.90 10.83
CA ALA A 157 -1.46 18.90 11.86
C ALA A 157 -2.05 18.52 13.22
N LYS A 158 -3.30 18.02 13.25
CA LYS A 158 -3.92 17.54 14.49
C LYS A 158 -3.15 16.39 15.14
N ALA A 159 -2.60 15.48 14.33
CA ALA A 159 -1.80 14.36 14.83
C ALA A 159 -0.50 14.81 15.51
N GLN A 160 -0.10 16.09 15.33
CA GLN A 160 1.04 16.74 15.97
C GLN A 160 0.58 17.87 16.92
N ASP A 161 -0.60 17.72 17.52
CA ASP A 161 -1.19 18.67 18.49
C ASP A 161 -1.30 20.13 18.00
N THR A 162 -1.34 20.32 16.68
CA THR A 162 -1.41 21.63 16.03
C THR A 162 -2.68 21.76 15.19
N THR A 163 -3.22 22.97 15.09
CA THR A 163 -4.41 23.25 14.29
C THR A 163 -4.05 24.14 13.09
N LEU A 164 -4.33 23.67 11.89
CA LEU A 164 -4.24 24.46 10.68
C LEU A 164 -5.63 24.96 10.27
N SER A 165 -5.73 26.24 9.91
CA SER A 165 -6.96 26.80 9.36
C SER A 165 -7.22 26.28 7.95
N GLU A 166 -8.49 26.27 7.52
CA GLU A 166 -8.84 25.91 6.15
C GLU A 166 -8.17 26.84 5.11
N GLY A 167 -8.00 28.12 5.45
CA GLY A 167 -7.27 29.09 4.62
C GLY A 167 -5.81 28.70 4.43
N THR A 168 -5.13 28.26 5.51
CA THR A 168 -3.75 27.78 5.45
C THR A 168 -3.64 26.50 4.62
N ALA A 169 -4.57 25.57 4.79
CA ALA A 169 -4.61 24.34 4.00
C ALA A 169 -4.83 24.64 2.49
N THR A 170 -5.69 25.63 2.19
CA THR A 170 -5.91 26.07 0.80
C THR A 170 -4.65 26.69 0.20
N ALA A 171 -3.99 27.59 0.92
CA ALA A 171 -2.75 28.21 0.46
C ALA A 171 -1.61 27.20 0.23
N LEU A 172 -1.56 26.16 1.05
CA LEU A 172 -0.61 25.05 0.84
C LEU A 172 -0.90 24.29 -0.46
N LEU A 173 -2.17 23.95 -0.74
CA LEU A 173 -2.55 23.30 -1.99
C LEU A 173 -2.24 24.17 -3.22
N GLU A 174 -2.52 25.46 -3.15
CA GLU A 174 -2.21 26.41 -4.25
C GLU A 174 -0.71 26.50 -4.52
N ARG A 175 0.11 26.39 -3.49
CA ARG A 175 1.57 26.50 -3.59
C ARG A 175 2.26 25.20 -4.00
N CYS A 176 1.82 24.07 -3.47
CA CYS A 176 2.45 22.76 -3.66
C CYS A 176 1.77 21.94 -4.76
N GLY A 177 0.59 22.37 -5.22
CA GLY A 177 -0.24 21.58 -6.13
C GLY A 177 -0.96 20.43 -5.42
N GLU A 178 -1.48 19.50 -6.21
CA GLU A 178 -2.26 18.35 -5.74
C GLU A 178 -1.40 17.09 -5.54
N ASP A 179 -0.12 17.25 -5.19
CA ASP A 179 0.77 16.13 -4.88
C ASP A 179 0.73 15.86 -3.36
N PRO A 180 0.17 14.71 -2.92
CA PRO A 180 0.04 14.40 -1.50
C PRO A 180 1.39 14.34 -0.77
N PHE A 181 2.45 13.87 -1.46
CA PHE A 181 3.78 13.74 -0.87
C PHE A 181 4.42 15.11 -0.60
N LEU A 182 4.33 16.02 -1.59
CA LEU A 182 4.82 17.39 -1.40
C LEU A 182 4.04 18.10 -0.30
N LEU A 183 2.72 17.93 -0.26
CA LEU A 183 1.86 18.50 0.77
C LEU A 183 2.23 18.01 2.18
N GLU A 184 2.42 16.72 2.38
CA GLU A 184 2.83 16.19 3.68
C GLU A 184 4.19 16.73 4.11
N ASN A 185 5.16 16.77 3.21
CA ASN A 185 6.49 17.31 3.51
C ASN A 185 6.44 18.81 3.89
N GLU A 186 5.64 19.61 3.19
CA GLU A 186 5.51 21.03 3.51
C GLU A 186 4.78 21.26 4.84
N VAL A 187 3.76 20.44 5.14
CA VAL A 187 3.11 20.46 6.46
C VAL A 187 4.11 20.12 7.56
N ASP A 188 4.90 19.06 7.42
CA ASP A 188 5.88 18.65 8.42
C ASP A 188 6.95 19.73 8.65
N LYS A 189 7.41 20.40 7.58
CA LYS A 189 8.30 21.56 7.70
C LYS A 189 7.68 22.72 8.47
N LEU A 190 6.42 23.06 8.15
CA LEU A 190 5.70 24.14 8.86
C LEU A 190 5.54 23.81 10.35
N LEU A 191 5.16 22.56 10.65
CA LEU A 191 4.97 22.13 12.04
C LEU A 191 6.28 22.13 12.81
N SER A 192 7.39 21.72 12.18
CA SER A 192 8.71 21.78 12.82
C SER A 192 9.17 23.20 13.16
N LEU A 193 8.72 24.20 12.39
CA LEU A 193 9.03 25.63 12.66
C LEU A 193 8.18 26.22 13.79
N ILE A 194 7.00 25.65 14.05
CA ILE A 194 6.08 26.12 15.11
C ILE A 194 6.51 25.55 16.48
N HIS A 195 7.18 24.41 16.51
CA HIS A 195 7.63 23.76 17.75
C HIS A 195 9.05 24.18 18.21
N ILE A 196 9.69 25.14 17.53
CA ILE A 196 10.91 25.79 17.98
C ILE A 196 10.58 27.03 18.80
#